data_288fc43dfe4da8d506c8b6d96398ebd7
#
_entry.id   288fc43dfe4da8d506c8b6d96398ebd7
#
_cell.length_a   1.000
_cell.length_b   1.000
_cell.length_c   1.000
_cell.angle_alpha   90.00
_cell.angle_beta   90.00
_cell.angle_gamma   90.00
#
_symmetry.space_group_name_H-M   'P 1'
#
loop_
_entity.id
_entity.type
_entity.pdbx_description
1 polymer ?
#
loop_
_entity_poly.entity_id
_entity_poly.type
_entity_poly.pdbx_seq_one_letter_code
_entity_poly.pdbx_strand_id
1 'polypeptide(L)'
;EISKNGKIGDVLSVGQYVAVQVAKEPISTKGPRLTSELSIAGRHLVLMPFSEKVSVSQKIKSVEERKRLKRLIESIRPKNFGVIVRTVAEGKNAELFDSELTELVERFETAFKHLRDIEPPKLILGEIDRTSVILRDILNPSFENIYVNDLALSKEIKRYISTIAPEKEGIVKFVS
;
A
#
# COMPACT_ATOMS: atom_id res chain seq x y z
N GLU A 1 8.26 9.00 -19.24
CA GLU A 1 8.82 9.96 -18.25
C GLU A 1 8.18 11.31 -18.47
N ILE A 2 7.54 11.86 -17.43
CA ILE A 2 6.96 13.21 -17.51
C ILE A 2 8.13 14.19 -17.48
N SER A 3 8.20 15.06 -18.51
CA SER A 3 9.21 16.12 -18.57
C SER A 3 9.10 17.03 -17.35
N LYS A 4 10.19 17.20 -16.61
CA LYS A 4 10.25 18.11 -15.46
C LYS A 4 10.07 19.58 -15.83
N ASN A 5 10.15 19.90 -17.10
CA ASN A 5 10.04 21.26 -17.65
C ASN A 5 8.66 21.53 -18.31
N GLY A 6 7.72 20.58 -18.25
CA GLY A 6 6.36 20.74 -18.76
C GLY A 6 5.54 21.71 -17.91
N LYS A 7 4.63 22.44 -18.54
CA LYS A 7 3.64 23.26 -17.83
C LYS A 7 2.42 22.40 -17.47
N ILE A 8 1.80 22.67 -16.33
CA ILE A 8 0.59 21.94 -15.90
C ILE A 8 -0.53 22.03 -16.95
N GLY A 9 -0.64 23.16 -17.66
CA GLY A 9 -1.62 23.36 -18.72
C GLY A 9 -1.40 22.49 -19.98
N ASP A 10 -0.23 21.83 -20.12
CA ASP A 10 0.04 20.90 -21.23
C ASP A 10 -0.61 19.53 -20.99
N VAL A 11 -0.98 19.22 -19.74
CA VAL A 11 -1.52 17.91 -19.32
C VAL A 11 -2.89 18.01 -18.64
N LEU A 12 -3.29 19.18 -18.12
CA LEU A 12 -4.57 19.38 -17.45
C LEU A 12 -5.29 20.64 -18.01
N SER A 13 -6.58 20.54 -18.15
CA SER A 13 -7.44 21.65 -18.57
C SER A 13 -8.23 22.20 -17.38
N VAL A 14 -8.61 23.49 -17.46
CA VAL A 14 -9.48 24.12 -16.45
C VAL A 14 -10.82 23.39 -16.42
N GLY A 15 -11.29 23.09 -15.20
CA GLY A 15 -12.55 22.34 -14.99
C GLY A 15 -12.41 20.82 -15.10
N GLN A 16 -11.23 20.29 -15.41
CA GLN A 16 -10.98 18.86 -15.42
C GLN A 16 -10.86 18.30 -14.00
N TYR A 17 -11.56 17.19 -13.74
CA TYR A 17 -11.42 16.41 -12.50
C TYR A 17 -10.28 15.41 -12.62
N VAL A 18 -9.50 15.28 -11.57
CA VAL A 18 -8.37 14.34 -11.48
C VAL A 18 -8.41 13.57 -10.17
N ALA A 19 -8.02 12.29 -10.24
CA ALA A 19 -7.78 11.51 -9.04
C ALA A 19 -6.41 11.88 -8.45
N VAL A 20 -6.41 12.20 -7.15
CA VAL A 20 -5.19 12.56 -6.42
C VAL A 20 -5.12 11.77 -5.11
N GLN A 21 -3.91 11.49 -4.67
CA GLN A 21 -3.63 10.87 -3.38
C GLN A 21 -3.04 11.93 -2.44
N VAL A 22 -3.48 11.91 -1.18
CA VAL A 22 -2.86 12.72 -0.12
C VAL A 22 -1.54 12.04 0.26
N ALA A 23 -0.43 12.61 -0.20
CA ALA A 23 0.92 12.11 0.09
C ALA A 23 1.42 12.54 1.47
N LYS A 24 0.93 13.68 1.98
CA LYS A 24 1.18 14.17 3.34
C LYS A 24 -0.05 14.92 3.83
N GLU A 25 -0.39 14.68 5.08
CA GLU A 25 -1.44 15.43 5.79
C GLU A 25 -1.06 16.91 5.94
N PRO A 26 -2.05 17.80 6.12
CA PRO A 26 -1.78 19.20 6.38
C PRO A 26 -1.00 19.37 7.69
N ILE A 27 -0.05 20.30 7.70
CA ILE A 27 0.78 20.62 8.88
C ILE A 27 0.68 22.11 9.13
N SER A 28 0.13 22.49 10.29
CA SER A 28 -0.07 23.89 10.67
C SER A 28 -0.85 24.66 9.59
N THR A 29 -0.29 25.72 9.02
CA THR A 29 -0.92 26.56 7.97
C THR A 29 -0.76 26.00 6.56
N LYS A 30 0.02 24.92 6.38
CA LYS A 30 0.24 24.29 5.06
C LYS A 30 -0.83 23.24 4.79
N GLY A 31 -1.50 23.36 3.66
CA GLY A 31 -2.43 22.35 3.19
C GLY A 31 -1.79 20.97 2.90
N PRO A 32 -2.60 19.96 2.60
CA PRO A 32 -2.10 18.62 2.28
C PRO A 32 -1.23 18.63 1.03
N ARG A 33 -0.22 17.76 0.99
CA ARG A 33 0.52 17.52 -0.24
C ARG A 33 -0.17 16.43 -1.05
N LEU A 34 -0.52 16.77 -2.28
CA LEU A 34 -1.19 15.87 -3.22
C LEU A 34 -0.22 15.35 -4.27
N THR A 35 -0.51 14.17 -4.81
CA THR A 35 0.18 13.58 -5.96
C THR A 35 -0.82 12.86 -6.85
N SER A 36 -0.57 12.83 -8.15
CA SER A 36 -1.29 11.98 -9.11
C SER A 36 -0.62 10.60 -9.31
N GLU A 37 0.56 10.38 -8.75
CA GLU A 37 1.18 9.07 -8.68
C GLU A 37 0.50 8.26 -7.57
N LEU A 38 -0.50 7.48 -7.97
CA LEU A 38 -1.29 6.67 -7.04
C LEU A 38 -0.49 5.45 -6.59
N SER A 39 -0.64 5.08 -5.32
CA SER A 39 -0.05 3.87 -4.76
C SER A 39 -0.95 3.27 -3.68
N ILE A 40 -1.03 1.94 -3.66
CA ILE A 40 -1.78 1.19 -2.64
C ILE A 40 -0.80 0.31 -1.89
N ALA A 41 -0.62 0.59 -0.61
CA ALA A 41 0.33 -0.13 0.22
C ALA A 41 -0.29 -1.40 0.79
N GLY A 42 0.32 -2.54 0.46
CA GLY A 42 0.18 -3.80 1.15
C GLY A 42 1.27 -4.01 2.20
N ARG A 43 1.36 -5.22 2.75
CA ARG A 43 2.39 -5.58 3.72
C ARG A 43 3.76 -5.78 3.07
N HIS A 44 3.83 -6.59 2.00
CA HIS A 44 5.06 -6.97 1.31
C HIS A 44 5.27 -6.17 0.03
N LEU A 45 4.18 -5.69 -0.58
CA LEU A 45 4.16 -5.02 -1.85
C LEU A 45 3.53 -3.63 -1.73
N VAL A 46 3.90 -2.73 -2.64
CA VAL A 46 3.14 -1.50 -2.93
C VAL A 46 2.76 -1.54 -4.39
N LEU A 47 1.47 -1.51 -4.69
CA LEU A 47 0.93 -1.45 -6.03
C LEU A 47 0.97 -0.02 -6.56
N MET A 48 1.43 0.17 -7.78
CA MET A 48 1.48 1.47 -8.45
C MET A 48 0.67 1.40 -9.76
N PRO A 49 -0.61 1.78 -9.75
CA PRO A 49 -1.41 1.83 -10.96
C PRO A 49 -0.81 2.73 -12.04
N PHE A 50 -1.02 2.40 -13.30
CA PHE A 50 -0.53 3.14 -14.47
C PHE A 50 1.01 3.19 -14.59
N SER A 51 1.70 2.24 -13.98
CA SER A 51 3.16 2.11 -14.04
C SER A 51 3.55 0.73 -14.57
N GLU A 52 4.74 0.64 -15.16
CA GLU A 52 5.36 -0.64 -15.55
C GLU A 52 6.61 -0.95 -14.72
N LYS A 53 6.94 -0.10 -13.76
CA LYS A 53 8.18 -0.19 -13.00
C LYS A 53 8.08 -1.21 -11.87
N VAL A 54 9.04 -2.14 -11.82
CA VAL A 54 9.26 -3.01 -10.66
C VAL A 54 10.53 -2.57 -9.93
N SER A 55 10.40 -2.31 -8.65
CA SER A 55 11.50 -1.90 -7.77
C SER A 55 11.53 -2.78 -6.53
N VAL A 56 12.73 -3.00 -5.99
CA VAL A 56 12.92 -3.76 -4.75
C VAL A 56 13.63 -2.89 -3.72
N SER A 57 13.21 -2.95 -2.47
CA SER A 57 13.78 -2.19 -1.38
C SER A 57 15.30 -2.35 -1.29
N GLN A 58 16.03 -1.23 -1.27
CA GLN A 58 17.48 -1.21 -1.11
C GLN A 58 17.94 -1.66 0.30
N LYS A 59 17.02 -1.77 1.25
CA LYS A 59 17.31 -2.27 2.59
C LYS A 59 17.53 -3.79 2.61
N ILE A 60 17.06 -4.53 1.59
CA ILE A 60 17.41 -5.94 1.39
C ILE A 60 18.86 -6.00 0.94
N LYS A 61 19.73 -6.55 1.78
CA LYS A 61 21.19 -6.52 1.55
C LYS A 61 21.66 -7.45 0.45
N SER A 62 21.08 -8.67 0.37
CA SER A 62 21.45 -9.66 -0.64
C SER A 62 21.07 -9.19 -2.04
N VAL A 63 22.05 -9.11 -2.92
CA VAL A 63 21.87 -8.78 -4.34
C VAL A 63 21.10 -9.89 -5.06
N GLU A 64 21.41 -11.15 -4.72
CA GLU A 64 20.76 -12.34 -5.28
C GLU A 64 19.27 -12.34 -4.94
N GLU A 65 18.94 -12.04 -3.67
CA GLU A 65 17.56 -11.98 -3.22
C GLU A 65 16.79 -10.83 -3.90
N ARG A 66 17.40 -9.65 -4.05
CA ARG A 66 16.77 -8.56 -4.80
C ARG A 66 16.48 -8.95 -6.25
N LYS A 67 17.41 -9.66 -6.90
CA LYS A 67 17.22 -10.16 -8.27
C LYS A 67 16.12 -11.22 -8.34
N ARG A 68 16.09 -12.15 -7.37
CA ARG A 68 15.03 -13.18 -7.25
C ARG A 68 13.66 -12.54 -7.12
N LEU A 69 13.49 -11.64 -6.15
CA LEU A 69 12.23 -10.94 -5.88
C LEU A 69 11.78 -10.12 -7.10
N LYS A 70 12.70 -9.41 -7.75
CA LYS A 70 12.39 -8.64 -8.95
C LYS A 70 11.86 -9.51 -10.07
N ARG A 71 12.56 -10.61 -10.42
CA ARG A 71 12.12 -11.55 -11.48
C ARG A 71 10.77 -12.18 -11.16
N LEU A 72 10.57 -12.56 -9.89
CA LEU A 72 9.33 -13.15 -9.43
C LEU A 72 8.15 -12.20 -9.65
N ILE A 73 8.27 -10.96 -9.17
CA ILE A 73 7.21 -9.95 -9.35
C ILE A 73 7.01 -9.60 -10.83
N GLU A 74 8.07 -9.49 -11.62
CA GLU A 74 7.96 -9.26 -13.07
C GLU A 74 7.20 -10.37 -13.79
N SER A 75 7.23 -11.62 -13.28
CA SER A 75 6.52 -12.75 -13.88
C SER A 75 5.02 -12.84 -13.52
N ILE A 76 4.61 -12.27 -12.38
CA ILE A 76 3.22 -12.40 -11.88
C ILE A 76 2.42 -11.09 -11.96
N ARG A 77 3.08 -9.93 -12.06
CA ARG A 77 2.37 -8.64 -12.06
C ARG A 77 1.47 -8.47 -13.29
N PRO A 78 0.27 -7.93 -13.15
CA PRO A 78 -0.57 -7.56 -14.29
C PRO A 78 0.05 -6.39 -15.09
N LYS A 79 -0.33 -6.28 -16.35
CA LYS A 79 0.03 -5.11 -17.19
C LYS A 79 -0.54 -3.82 -16.60
N ASN A 80 0.15 -2.71 -16.80
CA ASN A 80 -0.20 -1.37 -16.31
C ASN A 80 -0.15 -1.20 -14.79
N PHE A 81 0.42 -2.16 -14.07
CA PHE A 81 0.69 -2.05 -12.64
C PHE A 81 2.18 -2.20 -12.35
N GLY A 82 2.78 -1.16 -11.80
CA GLY A 82 4.11 -1.25 -11.20
C GLY A 82 4.03 -1.77 -9.77
N VAL A 83 5.15 -2.29 -9.28
CA VAL A 83 5.22 -2.86 -7.94
C VAL A 83 6.52 -2.46 -7.25
N ILE A 84 6.43 -2.03 -5.99
CA ILE A 84 7.57 -1.88 -5.11
C ILE A 84 7.55 -3.02 -4.10
N VAL A 85 8.62 -3.80 -4.07
CA VAL A 85 8.80 -4.89 -3.09
C VAL A 85 9.41 -4.30 -1.82
N ARG A 86 8.72 -4.48 -0.70
CA ARG A 86 9.13 -3.97 0.61
C ARG A 86 10.15 -4.90 1.28
N THR A 87 10.85 -4.39 2.29
CA THR A 87 11.90 -5.15 3.00
C THR A 87 11.37 -6.43 3.66
N VAL A 88 10.14 -6.40 4.20
CA VAL A 88 9.49 -7.57 4.84
C VAL A 88 9.18 -8.72 3.87
N ALA A 89 9.33 -8.50 2.58
CA ALA A 89 9.20 -9.53 1.53
C ALA A 89 10.42 -10.45 1.42
N GLU A 90 11.54 -10.12 2.09
CA GLU A 90 12.76 -10.93 2.06
C GLU A 90 12.48 -12.37 2.50
N GLY A 91 12.93 -13.35 1.70
CA GLY A 91 12.75 -14.77 1.96
C GLY A 91 11.33 -15.32 1.77
N LYS A 92 10.36 -14.50 1.36
CA LYS A 92 8.98 -14.96 1.13
C LYS A 92 8.81 -15.67 -0.21
N ASN A 93 7.76 -16.49 -0.32
CA ASN A 93 7.45 -17.32 -1.49
C ASN A 93 6.53 -16.60 -2.50
N ALA A 94 6.37 -17.19 -3.68
CA ALA A 94 5.57 -16.66 -4.77
C ALA A 94 4.08 -16.58 -4.45
N GLU A 95 3.54 -17.58 -3.78
CA GLU A 95 2.11 -17.70 -3.46
C GLU A 95 1.60 -16.53 -2.64
N LEU A 96 2.42 -16.10 -1.66
CA LEU A 96 2.10 -14.95 -0.82
C LEU A 96 2.04 -13.65 -1.63
N PHE A 97 2.95 -13.46 -2.57
CA PHE A 97 2.96 -12.27 -3.42
C PHE A 97 1.82 -12.27 -4.43
N ASP A 98 1.48 -13.42 -4.99
CA ASP A 98 0.36 -13.56 -5.92
C ASP A 98 -0.97 -13.23 -5.24
N SER A 99 -1.19 -13.76 -4.05
CA SER A 99 -2.37 -13.48 -3.24
C SER A 99 -2.46 -11.99 -2.86
N GLU A 100 -1.38 -11.39 -2.36
CA GLU A 100 -1.38 -9.97 -1.98
C GLU A 100 -1.55 -9.06 -3.19
N LEU A 101 -0.92 -9.40 -4.32
CA LEU A 101 -1.03 -8.63 -5.56
C LEU A 101 -2.46 -8.65 -6.10
N THR A 102 -3.11 -9.81 -6.09
CA THR A 102 -4.52 -9.97 -6.48
C THR A 102 -5.42 -9.09 -5.61
N GLU A 103 -5.28 -9.15 -4.30
CA GLU A 103 -6.05 -8.31 -3.37
C GLU A 103 -5.86 -6.81 -3.63
N LEU A 104 -4.62 -6.36 -3.84
CA LEU A 104 -4.33 -4.94 -4.11
C LEU A 104 -4.92 -4.47 -5.43
N VAL A 105 -4.88 -5.31 -6.47
CA VAL A 105 -5.48 -5.02 -7.79
C VAL A 105 -6.99 -4.95 -7.67
N GLU A 106 -7.64 -5.91 -7.01
CA GLU A 106 -9.09 -5.91 -6.78
C GLU A 106 -9.56 -4.68 -6.00
N ARG A 107 -8.81 -4.28 -4.98
CA ARG A 107 -9.09 -3.04 -4.23
C ARG A 107 -9.04 -1.81 -5.13
N PHE A 108 -8.03 -1.72 -6.00
CA PHE A 108 -7.92 -0.63 -6.95
C PHE A 108 -9.07 -0.64 -7.94
N GLU A 109 -9.32 -1.77 -8.61
CA GLU A 109 -10.36 -1.90 -9.64
C GLU A 109 -11.75 -1.61 -9.08
N THR A 110 -12.06 -2.12 -7.89
CA THR A 110 -13.33 -1.87 -7.20
C THR A 110 -13.50 -0.38 -6.89
N ALA A 111 -12.47 0.27 -6.37
CA ALA A 111 -12.53 1.69 -6.03
C ALA A 111 -12.68 2.58 -7.28
N PHE A 112 -12.07 2.20 -8.39
CA PHE A 112 -12.05 2.99 -9.62
C PHE A 112 -13.16 2.64 -10.62
N LYS A 113 -13.90 1.54 -10.40
CA LYS A 113 -14.97 1.07 -11.29
C LYS A 113 -16.04 2.13 -11.56
N HIS A 114 -16.38 2.91 -10.54
CA HIS A 114 -17.43 3.93 -10.60
C HIS A 114 -16.90 5.36 -10.64
N LEU A 115 -15.62 5.55 -10.99
CA LEU A 115 -14.99 6.87 -10.96
C LEU A 115 -15.71 7.91 -11.82
N ARG A 116 -16.33 7.48 -12.93
CA ARG A 116 -17.06 8.37 -13.85
C ARG A 116 -18.39 8.85 -13.28
N ASP A 117 -18.95 8.11 -12.34
CA ASP A 117 -20.27 8.37 -11.73
C ASP A 117 -20.17 9.15 -10.42
N ILE A 118 -18.94 9.49 -10.01
CA ILE A 118 -18.66 10.18 -8.75
C ILE A 118 -18.62 11.69 -8.98
N GLU A 119 -19.39 12.42 -8.19
CA GLU A 119 -19.33 13.89 -8.15
C GLU A 119 -18.22 14.33 -7.16
N PRO A 120 -17.16 15.00 -7.65
CA PRO A 120 -16.09 15.51 -6.81
C PRO A 120 -16.52 16.69 -5.92
N PRO A 121 -15.88 16.87 -4.76
CA PRO A 121 -14.82 16.04 -4.19
C PRO A 121 -15.36 14.80 -3.46
N LYS A 122 -14.80 13.63 -3.75
CA LYS A 122 -15.20 12.37 -3.14
C LYS A 122 -14.00 11.50 -2.78
N LEU A 123 -14.02 10.88 -1.60
CA LEU A 123 -13.05 9.84 -1.23
C LEU A 123 -13.34 8.58 -2.05
N ILE A 124 -12.36 8.15 -2.87
CA ILE A 124 -12.46 6.98 -3.73
C ILE A 124 -11.96 5.73 -3.02
N LEU A 125 -10.77 5.83 -2.43
CA LEU A 125 -10.12 4.76 -1.67
C LEU A 125 -9.48 5.35 -0.42
N GLY A 126 -9.96 4.91 0.74
CA GLY A 126 -9.36 5.26 2.03
C GLY A 126 -8.22 4.32 2.38
N GLU A 127 -7.30 4.79 3.21
CA GLU A 127 -6.35 3.93 3.91
C GLU A 127 -7.12 3.10 4.95
N ILE A 128 -6.59 1.94 5.31
CA ILE A 128 -7.08 1.19 6.47
C ILE A 128 -6.90 2.04 7.74
N ASP A 129 -7.55 1.67 8.82
CA ASP A 129 -7.45 2.42 10.07
C ASP A 129 -5.99 2.60 10.54
N ARG A 130 -5.74 3.64 11.33
CA ARG A 130 -4.38 4.05 11.72
C ARG A 130 -3.60 2.95 12.43
N THR A 131 -4.28 2.15 13.25
CA THR A 131 -3.65 1.07 14.00
C THR A 131 -3.19 -0.05 13.07
N SER A 132 -4.05 -0.44 12.13
CA SER A 132 -3.71 -1.44 11.11
C SER A 132 -2.58 -0.97 10.20
N VAL A 133 -2.54 0.32 9.82
CA VAL A 133 -1.41 0.91 9.06
C VAL A 133 -0.10 0.77 9.84
N ILE A 134 -0.10 1.12 11.13
CA ILE A 134 1.09 1.02 11.98
C ILE A 134 1.54 -0.44 12.06
N LEU A 135 0.64 -1.37 12.36
CA LEU A 135 0.97 -2.79 12.46
C LEU A 135 1.48 -3.36 11.14
N ARG A 136 0.86 -3.01 10.02
CA ARG A 136 1.35 -3.38 8.69
C ARG A 136 2.81 -3.00 8.49
N ASP A 137 3.19 -1.82 8.95
CA ASP A 137 4.50 -1.25 8.66
C ASP A 137 5.59 -1.66 9.66
N ILE A 138 5.24 -1.89 10.95
CA ILE A 138 6.23 -2.16 11.99
C ILE A 138 6.26 -3.61 12.48
N LEU A 139 5.16 -4.39 12.31
CA LEU A 139 5.10 -5.76 12.80
C LEU A 139 6.20 -6.62 12.15
N ASN A 140 7.06 -7.21 12.96
CA ASN A 140 8.17 -8.06 12.54
C ASN A 140 8.32 -9.27 13.49
N PRO A 141 9.21 -10.24 13.20
CA PRO A 141 9.38 -11.43 14.03
C PRO A 141 9.73 -11.17 15.50
N SER A 142 10.36 -10.03 15.83
CA SER A 142 10.77 -9.71 17.20
C SER A 142 9.62 -9.24 18.12
N PHE A 143 8.43 -9.01 17.57
CA PHE A 143 7.25 -8.69 18.39
C PHE A 143 6.80 -9.92 19.17
N GLU A 144 6.80 -9.82 20.49
CA GLU A 144 6.36 -10.85 21.42
C GLU A 144 4.92 -10.62 21.91
N ASN A 145 4.56 -9.38 22.20
CA ASN A 145 3.24 -9.02 22.68
C ASN A 145 2.79 -7.65 22.16
N ILE A 146 1.47 -7.52 21.98
CA ILE A 146 0.78 -6.27 21.68
C ILE A 146 -0.31 -6.12 22.74
N TYR A 147 -0.15 -5.16 23.64
CA TYR A 147 -1.11 -4.89 24.70
C TYR A 147 -2.10 -3.82 24.25
N VAL A 148 -3.39 -4.09 24.44
CA VAL A 148 -4.50 -3.21 24.04
C VAL A 148 -5.47 -3.08 25.19
N ASN A 149 -5.79 -1.86 25.58
CA ASN A 149 -6.71 -1.55 26.69
C ASN A 149 -8.14 -1.21 26.24
N ASP A 150 -8.46 -1.40 24.98
CA ASP A 150 -9.81 -1.34 24.43
C ASP A 150 -10.19 -2.70 23.85
N LEU A 151 -11.33 -3.25 24.30
CA LEU A 151 -11.75 -4.60 23.92
C LEU A 151 -12.15 -4.68 22.44
N ALA A 152 -12.82 -3.64 21.90
CA ALA A 152 -13.24 -3.61 20.50
C ALA A 152 -12.01 -3.53 19.58
N LEU A 153 -11.11 -2.60 19.88
CA LEU A 153 -9.86 -2.43 19.16
C LEU A 153 -8.98 -3.69 19.24
N SER A 154 -8.93 -4.36 20.39
CA SER A 154 -8.21 -5.62 20.56
C SER A 154 -8.70 -6.71 19.59
N LYS A 155 -10.02 -6.82 19.41
CA LYS A 155 -10.63 -7.76 18.45
C LYS A 155 -10.32 -7.39 16.99
N GLU A 156 -10.34 -6.10 16.66
CA GLU A 156 -10.00 -5.61 15.33
C GLU A 156 -8.54 -5.88 14.98
N ILE A 157 -7.61 -5.54 15.89
CA ILE A 157 -6.19 -5.82 15.74
C ILE A 157 -5.94 -7.32 15.56
N LYS A 158 -6.59 -8.15 16.39
CA LYS A 158 -6.45 -9.61 16.30
C LYS A 158 -6.87 -10.13 14.92
N ARG A 159 -8.03 -9.67 14.43
CA ARG A 159 -8.53 -10.01 13.10
C ARG A 159 -7.55 -9.57 12.00
N TYR A 160 -7.05 -8.34 12.10
CA TYR A 160 -6.09 -7.80 11.13
C TYR A 160 -4.79 -8.61 11.13
N ILE A 161 -4.24 -8.95 12.31
CA ILE A 161 -3.02 -9.77 12.42
C ILE A 161 -3.25 -11.17 11.87
N SER A 162 -4.42 -11.79 12.10
CA SER A 162 -4.77 -13.09 11.50
C SER A 162 -4.70 -13.06 9.97
N THR A 163 -4.99 -11.91 9.36
CA THR A 163 -4.91 -11.75 7.90
C THR A 163 -3.46 -11.59 7.41
N ILE A 164 -2.65 -10.76 8.08
CA ILE A 164 -1.32 -10.39 7.58
C ILE A 164 -0.18 -11.24 8.12
N ALA A 165 -0.36 -11.90 9.26
CA ALA A 165 0.62 -12.73 9.96
C ALA A 165 -0.10 -13.72 10.90
N PRO A 166 -0.78 -14.77 10.37
CA PRO A 166 -1.62 -15.69 11.15
C PRO A 166 -0.88 -16.31 12.34
N GLU A 167 0.41 -16.61 12.15
CA GLU A 167 1.28 -17.17 13.17
C GLU A 167 1.48 -16.27 14.40
N LYS A 168 1.13 -14.99 14.28
CA LYS A 168 1.26 -13.99 15.35
C LYS A 168 -0.06 -13.56 16.00
N GLU A 169 -1.18 -14.16 15.65
CA GLU A 169 -2.48 -13.81 16.24
C GLU A 169 -2.48 -13.87 17.78
N GLY A 170 -1.78 -14.86 18.34
CA GLY A 170 -1.69 -15.08 19.78
C GLY A 170 -0.94 -14.03 20.59
N ILE A 171 -0.21 -13.12 19.95
CA ILE A 171 0.54 -12.06 20.66
C ILE A 171 -0.33 -10.88 21.12
N VAL A 172 -1.56 -10.76 20.61
CA VAL A 172 -2.47 -9.67 20.99
C VAL A 172 -3.10 -9.98 22.35
N LYS A 173 -2.86 -9.12 23.32
CA LYS A 173 -3.33 -9.25 24.70
C LYS A 173 -4.22 -8.07 25.05
N PHE A 174 -5.45 -8.36 25.46
CA PHE A 174 -6.29 -7.35 26.11
C PHE A 174 -5.80 -7.15 27.56
N VAL A 175 -5.72 -5.91 27.98
CA VAL A 175 -5.41 -5.49 29.35
C VAL A 175 -6.46 -4.49 29.80
N SER A 176 -7.01 -4.70 30.99
CA SER A 176 -8.00 -3.80 31.61
C SER A 176 -7.32 -2.72 32.44
#